data_cbd87abcf311175d9bca4aea34b93b47
#
_entry.id   cbd87abcf311175d9bca4aea34b93b47
#
_cell.length_a   1.000
_cell.length_b   1.000
_cell.length_c   1.000
_cell.angle_alpha   90.00
_cell.angle_beta   90.00
_cell.angle_gamma   90.00
#
_symmetry.space_group_name_H-M   'P 1'
#
loop_
_entity.id
_entity.type
_entity.pdbx_description
1 polymer ?
#
loop_
_entity_poly.entity_id
_entity_poly.type
_entity_poly.pdbx_seq_one_letter_code
_entity_poly.pdbx_strand_id
1 'polypeptide(L)'
;MCIRDRIIPQFKKRNNVQKVQCVVLTDGEASGIPVVSEFNNHDGEVRRGTSNVGYNSFLRNRKTGHVYNLAGHYEYWKFAETMLRDLKESFPDVNFIGIRITDRREFGSFLRMFQATEDEIKKARKNASFSIKNSGYDSYFAILDSSLAVDDEFEVKEDATKTQIKAAFMKSLKAKKLNKKVLSEFVELVA
;
A
#
# COMPACT_ATOMS: atom_id res chain seq x y z
N MET A 1 -1.87 14.68 -9.12
CA MET A 1 -2.11 13.29 -8.68
C MET A 1 -3.62 13.05 -8.63
N CYS A 2 -4.15 12.11 -9.44
CA CYS A 2 -5.60 11.95 -9.60
C CYS A 2 -6.36 11.66 -8.29
N ILE A 3 -5.76 10.87 -7.38
CA ILE A 3 -6.39 10.53 -6.09
C ILE A 3 -6.63 11.82 -5.29
N ARG A 4 -5.60 12.65 -5.12
CA ARG A 4 -5.69 13.88 -4.36
C ARG A 4 -6.60 14.93 -4.98
N ASP A 5 -6.42 15.17 -6.29
CA ASP A 5 -7.05 16.35 -6.93
C ASP A 5 -8.47 16.09 -7.40
N ARG A 6 -8.83 14.83 -7.64
CA ARG A 6 -10.12 14.48 -8.25
C ARG A 6 -10.92 13.44 -7.47
N ILE A 7 -10.31 12.28 -7.16
CA ILE A 7 -11.08 11.15 -6.64
C ILE A 7 -11.62 11.44 -5.24
N ILE A 8 -10.76 11.73 -4.28
CA ILE A 8 -11.17 11.96 -2.89
C ILE A 8 -12.14 13.14 -2.76
N PRO A 9 -11.84 14.35 -3.33
CA PRO A 9 -12.77 15.47 -3.21
C PRO A 9 -14.12 15.20 -3.87
N GLN A 10 -14.14 14.57 -5.04
CA GLN A 10 -15.39 14.23 -5.72
C GLN A 10 -16.19 13.17 -4.97
N PHE A 11 -15.52 12.16 -4.43
CA PHE A 11 -16.16 11.12 -3.64
C PHE A 11 -16.81 11.70 -2.39
N LYS A 12 -16.09 12.52 -1.63
CA LYS A 12 -16.62 13.20 -0.43
C LYS A 12 -17.82 14.08 -0.76
N LYS A 13 -17.71 14.88 -1.82
CA LYS A 13 -18.79 15.78 -2.25
C LYS A 13 -20.06 15.03 -2.67
N ARG A 14 -19.91 13.89 -3.35
CA ARG A 14 -21.06 13.13 -3.88
C ARG A 14 -21.77 12.31 -2.82
N ASN A 15 -21.05 11.78 -1.85
CA ASN A 15 -21.57 10.76 -0.93
C ASN A 15 -21.85 11.28 0.47
N ASN A 16 -21.49 12.53 0.79
CA ASN A 16 -21.69 13.17 2.10
C ASN A 16 -21.32 12.26 3.29
N VAL A 17 -20.17 11.58 3.17
CA VAL A 17 -19.72 10.60 4.15
C VAL A 17 -18.84 11.24 5.23
N GLN A 18 -18.95 10.75 6.46
CA GLN A 18 -18.18 11.28 7.61
C GLN A 18 -16.76 10.75 7.65
N LYS A 19 -16.57 9.45 7.29
CA LYS A 19 -15.25 8.79 7.25
C LYS A 19 -14.99 8.26 5.85
N VAL A 20 -13.77 8.40 5.39
CA VAL A 20 -13.33 7.86 4.10
C VAL A 20 -12.11 6.97 4.34
N GLN A 21 -12.16 5.77 3.78
CA GLN A 21 -11.05 4.84 3.76
C GLN A 21 -10.52 4.74 2.33
N CYS A 22 -9.23 4.93 2.14
CA CYS A 22 -8.57 4.76 0.86
C CYS A 22 -7.67 3.51 0.92
N VAL A 23 -8.14 2.42 0.35
CA VAL A 23 -7.37 1.18 0.29
C VAL A 23 -6.61 1.14 -1.03
N VAL A 24 -5.28 0.99 -0.93
CA VAL A 24 -4.38 0.87 -2.07
C VAL A 24 -3.88 -0.58 -2.13
N LEU A 25 -4.33 -1.31 -3.14
CA LEU A 25 -3.80 -2.64 -3.45
C LEU A 25 -2.63 -2.48 -4.40
N THR A 26 -1.47 -3.02 -4.03
CA THR A 26 -0.23 -2.93 -4.83
C THR A 26 0.49 -4.28 -4.87
N ASP A 27 1.11 -4.57 -5.98
CA ASP A 27 1.97 -5.73 -6.19
C ASP A 27 3.47 -5.40 -6.05
N GLY A 28 3.79 -4.11 -5.89
CA GLY A 28 5.18 -3.70 -5.86
C GLY A 28 5.43 -2.31 -5.29
N GLU A 29 6.68 -1.90 -5.42
CA GLU A 29 7.16 -0.59 -5.01
C GLU A 29 7.03 0.42 -6.14
N ALA A 30 6.87 1.69 -5.77
CA ALA A 30 6.88 2.77 -6.75
C ALA A 30 8.25 2.86 -7.42
N SER A 31 8.28 2.92 -8.73
CA SER A 31 9.48 3.21 -9.49
C SER A 31 9.92 4.66 -9.25
N GLY A 32 11.23 4.92 -9.41
CA GLY A 32 11.75 6.29 -9.38
C GLY A 32 11.08 7.16 -10.46
N ILE A 33 10.87 8.43 -10.17
CA ILE A 33 10.33 9.37 -11.14
C ILE A 33 11.48 9.98 -11.93
N PRO A 34 11.48 9.84 -13.26
CA PRO A 34 12.48 10.49 -14.10
C PRO A 34 12.27 12.01 -14.11
N VAL A 35 13.35 12.72 -13.91
CA VAL A 35 13.40 14.18 -14.02
C VAL A 35 14.34 14.54 -15.16
N VAL A 36 13.87 15.39 -16.06
CA VAL A 36 14.74 15.96 -17.09
C VAL A 36 15.49 17.12 -16.48
N SER A 37 16.82 17.05 -16.52
CA SER A 37 17.72 18.09 -16.07
C SER A 37 18.63 18.55 -17.22
N GLU A 38 18.98 19.81 -17.22
CA GLU A 38 19.99 20.35 -18.10
C GLU A 38 21.34 20.40 -17.35
N PHE A 39 22.38 19.96 -17.97
CA PHE A 39 23.72 19.97 -17.40
C PHE A 39 24.72 20.35 -18.50
N ASN A 40 25.83 21.01 -18.12
CA ASN A 40 26.91 21.29 -19.02
C ASN A 40 27.84 20.09 -19.14
N ASN A 41 28.14 19.63 -20.36
CA ASN A 41 29.19 18.64 -20.60
C ASN A 41 30.58 19.25 -20.39
N HIS A 42 31.64 18.43 -20.51
CA HIS A 42 33.03 18.90 -20.40
C HIS A 42 33.40 19.98 -21.40
N ASP A 43 32.71 20.06 -22.53
CA ASP A 43 32.96 21.03 -23.61
C ASP A 43 32.14 22.33 -23.43
N GLY A 44 31.41 22.45 -22.31
CA GLY A 44 30.56 23.62 -22.00
C GLY A 44 29.22 23.64 -22.72
N GLU A 45 28.87 22.61 -23.48
CA GLU A 45 27.58 22.51 -24.15
C GLU A 45 26.49 22.09 -23.16
N VAL A 46 25.31 22.73 -23.24
CA VAL A 46 24.13 22.35 -22.47
C VAL A 46 23.53 21.10 -23.07
N ARG A 47 23.50 20.03 -22.31
CA ARG A 47 22.81 18.75 -22.67
C ARG A 47 21.65 18.49 -21.74
N ARG A 48 20.64 17.83 -22.28
CA ARG A 48 19.50 17.33 -21.50
C ARG A 48 19.72 15.87 -21.19
N GLY A 49 19.61 15.53 -19.92
CA GLY A 49 19.65 14.15 -19.44
C GLY A 49 18.48 13.83 -18.55
N THR A 50 18.20 12.55 -18.41
CA THR A 50 17.17 12.06 -17.49
C THR A 50 17.86 11.49 -16.26
N SER A 51 17.51 12.01 -15.09
CA SER A 51 17.91 11.47 -13.80
C SER A 51 16.68 11.13 -12.97
N ASN A 52 16.81 10.21 -12.03
CA ASN A 52 15.74 9.98 -11.06
C ASN A 52 15.78 11.06 -9.98
N VAL A 53 14.62 11.38 -9.41
CA VAL A 53 14.53 12.18 -8.18
C VAL A 53 15.41 11.51 -7.14
N GLY A 54 16.43 12.19 -6.69
CA GLY A 54 17.52 11.60 -5.94
C GLY A 54 17.94 12.40 -4.71
N TYR A 55 19.15 12.11 -4.27
CA TYR A 55 19.80 12.44 -3.02
C TYR A 55 19.68 13.91 -2.55
N ASN A 56 19.67 14.87 -3.46
CA ASN A 56 19.58 16.31 -3.16
C ASN A 56 18.28 16.92 -3.68
N SER A 57 17.22 16.15 -3.72
CA SER A 57 15.95 16.61 -4.26
C SER A 57 15.00 17.05 -3.15
N PHE A 58 14.15 18.02 -3.52
CA PHE A 58 13.06 18.51 -2.68
C PHE A 58 11.75 18.33 -3.44
N LEU A 59 10.71 17.86 -2.73
CA LEU A 59 9.36 17.84 -3.25
C LEU A 59 8.59 19.02 -2.66
N ARG A 60 7.96 19.82 -3.52
CA ARG A 60 7.14 20.95 -3.08
C ARG A 60 5.69 20.73 -3.48
N ASN A 61 4.81 20.76 -2.51
CA ASN A 61 3.38 20.84 -2.76
C ASN A 61 3.03 22.24 -3.26
N ARG A 62 2.58 22.34 -4.51
CA ARG A 62 2.29 23.64 -5.15
C ARG A 62 1.08 24.37 -4.55
N LYS A 63 0.16 23.63 -3.90
CA LYS A 63 -1.04 24.21 -3.28
C LYS A 63 -0.76 24.75 -1.88
N THR A 64 -0.07 23.96 -1.06
CA THR A 64 0.21 24.33 0.35
C THR A 64 1.54 25.07 0.52
N GLY A 65 2.44 24.96 -0.46
CA GLY A 65 3.80 25.47 -0.35
C GLY A 65 4.73 24.60 0.48
N HIS A 66 4.22 23.52 1.11
CA HIS A 66 5.03 22.62 1.94
C HIS A 66 6.16 21.96 1.14
N VAL A 67 7.34 21.89 1.74
CA VAL A 67 8.55 21.33 1.12
C VAL A 67 9.03 20.12 1.92
N TYR A 68 9.19 19.00 1.22
CA TYR A 68 9.72 17.76 1.76
C TYR A 68 11.14 17.56 1.28
N ASN A 69 12.05 17.36 2.22
CA ASN A 69 13.45 17.09 1.92
C ASN A 69 13.66 15.59 1.67
N LEU A 70 14.19 15.25 0.49
CA LEU A 70 14.58 13.89 0.13
C LEU A 70 16.07 13.65 0.27
N ALA A 71 16.85 14.66 0.74
CA ALA A 71 18.28 14.54 0.88
C ALA A 71 18.67 13.38 1.81
N GLY A 72 19.70 12.64 1.40
CA GLY A 72 20.19 11.49 2.16
C GLY A 72 19.48 10.17 1.90
N HIS A 73 18.47 10.14 1.06
CA HIS A 73 17.70 8.94 0.76
C HIS A 73 17.88 8.51 -0.69
N TYR A 74 18.59 7.41 -0.92
CA TYR A 74 18.73 6.79 -2.25
C TYR A 74 17.55 5.88 -2.61
N GLU A 75 16.64 5.66 -1.68
CA GLU A 75 15.66 4.61 -1.77
C GLU A 75 14.36 5.11 -2.40
N TYR A 76 13.91 4.45 -3.45
CA TYR A 76 12.69 4.80 -4.21
C TYR A 76 11.44 4.81 -3.33
N TRP A 77 11.38 3.95 -2.29
CA TRP A 77 10.27 3.90 -1.36
C TRP A 77 10.14 5.17 -0.51
N LYS A 78 11.23 5.91 -0.27
CA LYS A 78 11.16 7.19 0.46
C LYS A 78 10.38 8.25 -0.31
N PHE A 79 10.47 8.21 -1.64
CA PHE A 79 9.65 9.06 -2.49
C PHE A 79 8.15 8.73 -2.33
N ALA A 80 7.80 7.44 -2.41
CA ALA A 80 6.42 6.99 -2.23
C ALA A 80 5.88 7.33 -0.84
N GLU A 81 6.67 7.09 0.21
CA GLU A 81 6.34 7.48 1.59
C GLU A 81 6.06 8.99 1.70
N THR A 82 6.92 9.82 1.10
CA THR A 82 6.76 11.28 1.11
C THR A 82 5.49 11.72 0.39
N MET A 83 5.18 11.11 -0.77
CA MET A 83 3.95 11.39 -1.50
C MET A 83 2.69 10.98 -0.73
N LEU A 84 2.74 9.86 -0.02
CA LEU A 84 1.66 9.41 0.85
C LEU A 84 1.48 10.35 2.05
N ARG A 85 2.59 10.82 2.62
CA ARG A 85 2.57 11.81 3.70
C ARG A 85 1.92 13.11 3.25
N ASP A 86 2.29 13.66 2.08
CA ASP A 86 1.64 14.84 1.51
C ASP A 86 0.15 14.62 1.26
N LEU A 87 -0.22 13.42 0.85
CA LEU A 87 -1.61 13.03 0.64
C LEU A 87 -2.39 13.01 1.96
N LYS A 88 -1.83 12.42 3.02
CA LYS A 88 -2.43 12.40 4.37
C LYS A 88 -2.57 13.79 4.96
N GLU A 89 -1.56 14.63 4.83
CA GLU A 89 -1.61 16.03 5.28
C GLU A 89 -2.69 16.84 4.54
N SER A 90 -2.95 16.48 3.27
CA SER A 90 -4.02 17.10 2.48
C SER A 90 -5.42 16.60 2.86
N PHE A 91 -5.54 15.42 3.46
CA PHE A 91 -6.82 14.78 3.83
C PHE A 91 -6.71 14.10 5.19
N PRO A 92 -6.65 14.87 6.29
CA PRO A 92 -6.45 14.32 7.63
C PRO A 92 -7.62 13.46 8.13
N ASP A 93 -8.77 13.55 7.49
CA ASP A 93 -9.98 12.78 7.77
C ASP A 93 -10.13 11.53 6.88
N VAL A 94 -9.09 11.19 6.11
CA VAL A 94 -9.05 9.99 5.27
C VAL A 94 -7.96 9.06 5.77
N ASN A 95 -8.32 7.82 6.06
CA ASN A 95 -7.35 6.77 6.37
C ASN A 95 -6.83 6.14 5.07
N PHE A 96 -5.51 6.02 4.97
CA PHE A 96 -4.83 5.41 3.85
C PHE A 96 -4.26 4.05 4.27
N ILE A 97 -4.78 3.00 3.68
CA ILE A 97 -4.41 1.61 3.98
C ILE A 97 -3.74 1.01 2.75
N GLY A 98 -2.50 0.56 2.90
CA GLY A 98 -1.79 -0.17 1.86
C GLY A 98 -1.90 -1.68 2.07
N ILE A 99 -2.15 -2.43 1.00
CA ILE A 99 -2.15 -3.90 1.00
C ILE A 99 -1.24 -4.37 -0.13
N ARG A 100 -0.23 -5.15 0.21
CA ARG A 100 0.66 -5.81 -0.73
C ARG A 100 0.49 -7.33 -0.65
N ILE A 101 0.20 -7.95 -1.79
CA ILE A 101 0.23 -9.40 -1.93
C ILE A 101 1.63 -9.79 -2.39
N THR A 102 2.24 -10.76 -1.72
CA THR A 102 3.63 -11.14 -1.94
C THR A 102 3.80 -12.65 -2.00
N ASP A 103 4.77 -13.12 -2.76
CA ASP A 103 5.28 -14.47 -2.63
C ASP A 103 6.15 -14.64 -1.37
N ARG A 104 6.63 -15.85 -1.10
CA ARG A 104 7.48 -16.13 0.08
C ARG A 104 8.81 -15.37 0.08
N ARG A 105 9.40 -15.16 -1.09
CA ARG A 105 10.69 -14.49 -1.25
C ARG A 105 10.54 -13.00 -1.00
N GLU A 106 9.56 -12.40 -1.63
CA GLU A 106 9.22 -10.99 -1.47
C GLU A 106 8.77 -10.68 -0.05
N PHE A 107 7.98 -11.57 0.58
CA PHE A 107 7.58 -11.44 1.97
C PHE A 107 8.79 -11.39 2.90
N GLY A 108 9.79 -12.26 2.69
CA GLY A 108 11.04 -12.23 3.44
C GLY A 108 11.84 -10.94 3.22
N SER A 109 11.83 -10.39 2.00
CA SER A 109 12.48 -9.12 1.69
C SER A 109 11.75 -7.95 2.34
N PHE A 110 10.43 -7.98 2.33
CA PHE A 110 9.59 -6.99 3.02
C PHE A 110 9.87 -6.94 4.53
N LEU A 111 9.94 -8.09 5.19
CA LEU A 111 10.26 -8.16 6.62
C LEU A 111 11.63 -7.54 6.94
N ARG A 112 12.65 -7.81 6.11
CA ARG A 112 13.98 -7.22 6.27
C ARG A 112 14.01 -5.72 6.01
N MET A 113 13.31 -5.25 4.98
CA MET A 113 13.21 -3.83 4.64
C MET A 113 12.69 -3.01 5.81
N PHE A 114 11.70 -3.54 6.51
CA PHE A 114 11.10 -2.89 7.67
C PHE A 114 11.70 -3.32 9.00
N GLN A 115 12.88 -3.95 8.98
CA GLN A 115 13.67 -4.30 10.17
C GLN A 115 12.86 -5.08 11.22
N ALA A 116 12.02 -6.00 10.76
CA ALA A 116 11.22 -6.84 11.65
C ALA A 116 12.12 -7.65 12.58
N THR A 117 11.80 -7.68 13.86
CA THR A 117 12.49 -8.48 14.88
C THR A 117 12.28 -9.98 14.63
N GLU A 118 13.14 -10.82 15.23
CA GLU A 118 13.00 -12.28 15.07
C GLU A 118 11.63 -12.81 15.51
N ASP A 119 11.07 -12.26 16.57
CA ASP A 119 9.75 -12.67 17.06
C ASP A 119 8.61 -12.19 16.15
N GLU A 120 8.74 -11.01 15.57
CA GLU A 120 7.82 -10.52 14.54
C GLU A 120 7.90 -11.38 13.28
N ILE A 121 9.09 -11.77 12.84
CA ILE A 121 9.31 -12.67 11.70
C ILE A 121 8.64 -14.04 11.95
N LYS A 122 8.81 -14.62 13.15
CA LYS A 122 8.15 -15.89 13.51
C LYS A 122 6.63 -15.75 13.47
N LYS A 123 6.10 -14.67 14.06
CA LYS A 123 4.65 -14.38 14.06
C LYS A 123 4.13 -14.13 12.65
N ALA A 124 4.84 -13.35 11.85
CA ALA A 124 4.47 -13.04 10.47
C ALA A 124 4.39 -14.30 9.60
N ARG A 125 5.39 -15.19 9.71
CA ARG A 125 5.39 -16.48 8.99
C ARG A 125 4.24 -17.39 9.42
N LYS A 126 3.94 -17.45 10.72
CA LYS A 126 2.81 -18.24 11.25
C LYS A 126 1.46 -17.71 10.77
N ASN A 127 1.34 -16.39 10.70
CA ASN A 127 0.11 -15.70 10.33
C ASN A 127 -0.02 -15.50 8.81
N ALA A 128 1.03 -15.79 8.02
CA ALA A 128 1.12 -15.50 6.61
C ALA A 128 0.83 -14.01 6.26
N SER A 129 1.08 -13.13 7.21
CA SER A 129 0.88 -11.69 7.07
C SER A 129 1.72 -10.89 8.05
N PHE A 130 2.01 -9.65 7.68
CA PHE A 130 2.71 -8.68 8.52
C PHE A 130 2.10 -7.31 8.33
N SER A 131 1.99 -6.54 9.40
CA SER A 131 1.46 -5.17 9.35
C SER A 131 2.44 -4.18 9.96
N ILE A 132 2.52 -3.01 9.34
CA ILE A 132 3.38 -1.91 9.77
C ILE A 132 2.54 -0.64 9.87
N LYS A 133 2.76 0.10 10.92
CA LYS A 133 2.24 1.46 11.08
C LYS A 133 3.33 2.46 10.71
N ASN A 134 2.93 3.63 10.23
CA ASN A 134 3.84 4.75 9.91
C ASN A 134 4.80 4.54 8.72
N SER A 135 4.44 3.69 7.77
CA SER A 135 5.18 3.51 6.51
C SER A 135 4.69 4.45 5.38
N GLY A 136 4.18 5.62 5.73
CA GLY A 136 3.45 6.51 4.80
C GLY A 136 1.95 6.22 4.79
N TYR A 137 1.54 4.97 4.89
CA TYR A 137 0.16 4.55 5.16
C TYR A 137 -0.16 4.64 6.66
N ASP A 138 -1.44 4.71 7.01
CA ASP A 138 -1.90 4.54 8.40
C ASP A 138 -1.66 3.10 8.86
N SER A 139 -1.87 2.15 7.94
CA SER A 139 -1.40 0.78 8.08
C SER A 139 -1.02 0.20 6.73
N TYR A 140 0.08 -0.54 6.70
CA TYR A 140 0.55 -1.25 5.52
C TYR A 140 0.65 -2.74 5.81
N PHE A 141 -0.11 -3.52 5.05
CA PHE A 141 -0.20 -4.97 5.20
C PHE A 141 0.56 -5.66 4.08
N ALA A 142 1.43 -6.60 4.42
CA ALA A 142 1.94 -7.59 3.49
C ALA A 142 1.24 -8.93 3.76
N ILE A 143 0.70 -9.56 2.74
CA ILE A 143 -0.05 -10.80 2.81
C ILE A 143 0.58 -11.81 1.85
N LEU A 144 0.85 -13.01 2.33
CA LEU A 144 1.35 -14.10 1.47
C LEU A 144 0.24 -14.57 0.51
N ASP A 145 0.57 -14.68 -0.76
CA ASP A 145 -0.30 -15.19 -1.82
C ASP A 145 -0.89 -16.56 -1.48
N SER A 146 -0.06 -17.46 -0.95
CA SER A 146 -0.48 -18.80 -0.52
C SER A 146 -1.57 -18.79 0.57
N SER A 147 -1.74 -17.70 1.30
CA SER A 147 -2.84 -17.54 2.25
C SER A 147 -4.15 -17.10 1.61
N LEU A 148 -4.08 -16.63 0.36
CA LEU A 148 -5.19 -16.16 -0.43
C LEU A 148 -5.61 -17.20 -1.48
N ALA A 149 -4.83 -18.29 -1.65
CA ALA A 149 -5.12 -19.34 -2.63
C ALA A 149 -6.51 -19.91 -2.39
N VAL A 150 -7.32 -19.82 -3.42
CA VAL A 150 -8.68 -20.33 -3.46
C VAL A 150 -8.61 -21.69 -4.13
N ASP A 151 -8.09 -22.71 -3.42
CA ASP A 151 -7.98 -24.06 -3.96
C ASP A 151 -9.31 -24.84 -3.88
N ASP A 152 -10.31 -24.29 -3.25
CA ASP A 152 -11.63 -24.91 -3.19
C ASP A 152 -12.55 -24.24 -4.21
N GLU A 153 -12.80 -24.92 -5.32
CA GLU A 153 -13.96 -24.64 -6.15
C GLU A 153 -15.20 -24.71 -5.25
N PHE A 154 -15.96 -23.64 -5.26
CA PHE A 154 -17.23 -23.58 -4.54
C PHE A 154 -18.24 -24.43 -5.34
N GLU A 155 -18.16 -25.76 -5.21
CA GLU A 155 -19.09 -26.67 -5.83
C GLU A 155 -20.42 -26.64 -5.09
N VAL A 156 -21.41 -26.13 -5.74
CA VAL A 156 -22.80 -26.21 -5.32
C VAL A 156 -23.57 -26.99 -6.38
N LYS A 157 -24.30 -28.01 -5.97
CA LYS A 157 -25.18 -28.73 -6.90
C LYS A 157 -26.20 -27.77 -7.47
N GLU A 158 -26.59 -27.94 -8.76
CA GLU A 158 -27.52 -27.05 -9.47
C GLU A 158 -28.89 -26.93 -8.74
N ASP A 159 -29.31 -27.96 -8.01
CA ASP A 159 -30.56 -28.05 -7.26
C ASP A 159 -30.40 -27.82 -5.74
N ALA A 160 -29.27 -27.25 -5.32
CA ALA A 160 -29.01 -27.02 -3.90
C ALA A 160 -29.97 -25.99 -3.30
N THR A 161 -30.53 -26.32 -2.16
CA THR A 161 -31.36 -25.40 -1.39
C THR A 161 -30.58 -24.23 -0.84
N LYS A 162 -31.24 -23.08 -0.60
CA LYS A 162 -30.62 -21.87 -0.02
C LYS A 162 -29.82 -22.16 1.25
N THR A 163 -30.26 -23.12 2.08
CA THR A 163 -29.59 -23.56 3.30
C THR A 163 -28.30 -24.33 2.99
N GLN A 164 -28.29 -25.18 1.97
CA GLN A 164 -27.11 -25.91 1.53
C GLN A 164 -26.07 -24.97 0.89
N ILE A 165 -26.51 -24.02 0.09
CA ILE A 165 -25.64 -22.97 -0.49
C ILE A 165 -24.97 -22.17 0.63
N LYS A 166 -25.76 -21.73 1.63
CA LYS A 166 -25.24 -21.01 2.79
C LYS A 166 -24.25 -21.84 3.60
N ALA A 167 -24.55 -23.13 3.84
CA ALA A 167 -23.67 -24.04 4.58
C ALA A 167 -22.35 -24.31 3.83
N ALA A 168 -22.39 -24.53 2.50
CA ALA A 168 -21.24 -24.72 1.66
C ALA A 168 -20.37 -23.45 1.63
N PHE A 169 -20.98 -22.28 1.49
CA PHE A 169 -20.30 -20.98 1.56
C PHE A 169 -19.63 -20.77 2.93
N MET A 170 -20.34 -21.03 4.02
CA MET A 170 -19.77 -20.92 5.37
C MET A 170 -18.64 -21.93 5.62
N LYS A 171 -18.70 -23.12 5.03
CA LYS A 171 -17.65 -24.14 5.08
C LYS A 171 -16.40 -23.65 4.32
N SER A 172 -16.57 -23.10 3.10
CA SER A 172 -15.46 -22.55 2.32
C SER A 172 -14.80 -21.36 3.03
N LEU A 173 -15.57 -20.49 3.67
CA LEU A 173 -15.05 -19.39 4.50
C LEU A 173 -14.30 -19.87 5.75
N LYS A 174 -14.74 -20.96 6.37
CA LYS A 174 -14.06 -21.54 7.56
C LYS A 174 -12.79 -22.31 7.20
N ALA A 175 -12.75 -22.94 6.04
CA ALA A 175 -11.57 -23.64 5.53
C ALA A 175 -10.45 -22.63 5.20
N LYS A 176 -10.80 -21.42 4.76
CA LYS A 176 -9.87 -20.33 4.61
C LYS A 176 -9.62 -19.71 5.98
N LYS A 177 -8.45 -19.91 6.50
CA LYS A 177 -7.90 -19.08 7.59
C LYS A 177 -7.64 -17.69 7.03
N LEU A 178 -8.69 -16.99 6.62
CA LEU A 178 -8.61 -15.53 6.49
C LEU A 178 -7.97 -15.06 7.78
N ASN A 179 -6.82 -14.46 7.64
CA ASN A 179 -5.98 -14.11 8.76
C ASN A 179 -6.78 -13.18 9.68
N LYS A 180 -7.36 -13.78 10.74
CA LYS A 180 -8.23 -13.07 11.69
C LYS A 180 -7.57 -11.82 12.23
N LYS A 181 -6.23 -11.82 12.31
CA LYS A 181 -5.48 -10.67 12.80
C LYS A 181 -5.51 -9.52 11.79
N VAL A 182 -5.28 -9.80 10.49
CA VAL A 182 -5.37 -8.78 9.43
C VAL A 182 -6.78 -8.20 9.39
N LEU A 183 -7.79 -9.07 9.47
CA LEU A 183 -9.18 -8.65 9.49
C LEU A 183 -9.51 -7.82 10.74
N SER A 184 -9.02 -8.23 11.91
CA SER A 184 -9.22 -7.49 13.17
C SER A 184 -8.56 -6.11 13.12
N GLU A 185 -7.28 -6.05 12.70
CA GLU A 185 -6.56 -4.78 12.55
C GLU A 185 -7.21 -3.88 11.48
N PHE A 186 -7.71 -4.48 10.40
CA PHE A 186 -8.46 -3.73 9.39
C PHE A 186 -9.77 -3.18 9.94
N VAL A 187 -10.53 -4.00 10.67
CA VAL A 187 -11.79 -3.58 11.30
C VAL A 187 -11.55 -2.45 12.30
N GLU A 188 -10.51 -2.53 13.13
CA GLU A 188 -10.14 -1.46 14.08
C GLU A 188 -9.83 -0.11 13.38
N LEU A 189 -9.30 -0.17 12.16
CA LEU A 189 -9.03 1.05 11.38
C LEU A 189 -10.30 1.62 10.72
N VAL A 190 -11.28 0.78 10.45
CA VAL A 190 -12.49 1.14 9.69
C VAL A 190 -13.64 1.52 10.62
N ALA A 191 -13.67 0.96 11.83
CA ALA A 191 -14.68 1.28 12.85
C ALA A 191 -14.45 2.66 13.48
#